data_5883cb2ca90aaa5d0600129b4a125136
#
_entry.id   5883cb2ca90aaa5d0600129b4a125136
#
_cell.length_a   1.000
_cell.length_b   1.000
_cell.length_c   1.000
_cell.angle_alpha   90.00
_cell.angle_beta   90.00
_cell.angle_gamma   90.00
#
_symmetry.space_group_name_H-M   'P 1'
#
loop_
_entity.id
_entity.type
_entity.pdbx_description
1 polymer ?
#
loop_
_entity_poly.entity_id
_entity_poly.type
_entity_poly.pdbx_seq_one_letter_code
_entity_poly.pdbx_strand_id
1 'polypeptide(L)'
;KNFCDEKGLDYEIELVNDMQDYFTKLQMYINSDTLPDIFGCPNGTLSKACKDIDALVNVGDELERNGYDEKLNGAIRDFLTDADDGNMYLFPQGLYCEYFMYRKDIFEKAGIKDAPTTWEEFEEDCQKIADQGEIPVIVGGSDAWQLMRYLSFSPWRVTGPEFIEGYQAGTDSFSDNESAKYAVNLLSDLGTKGYFEPGFASVDFTSACNLFFGGSGAIFYTGSGQISLAEEMYDNGELGFFPVPDTEGMDNMSTNVPVHAGFAEGFNKATYDDTMQEFFDYMCENF
;
A
#
# COMPACT_ATOMS: atom_id res chain seq x y z
N LYS A 1 15.60 -0.83 19.39
CA LYS A 1 15.81 -1.36 20.76
C LYS A 1 17.22 -1.92 20.91
N ASN A 2 17.61 -2.95 20.16
CA ASN A 2 18.91 -3.61 20.30
C ASN A 2 20.09 -2.61 20.23
N PHE A 3 20.10 -1.72 19.25
CA PHE A 3 21.10 -0.66 19.11
C PHE A 3 21.19 0.22 20.39
N CYS A 4 20.04 0.70 20.88
CA CYS A 4 20.02 1.56 22.06
C CYS A 4 20.50 0.81 23.31
N ASP A 5 20.08 -0.44 23.48
CA ASP A 5 20.53 -1.31 24.59
C ASP A 5 22.05 -1.51 24.54
N GLU A 6 22.64 -1.75 23.37
CA GLU A 6 24.09 -1.94 23.18
C GLU A 6 24.90 -0.65 23.45
N LYS A 7 24.33 0.49 23.09
CA LYS A 7 24.98 1.81 23.26
C LYS A 7 24.67 2.47 24.61
N GLY A 8 23.73 1.92 25.39
CA GLY A 8 23.28 2.49 26.65
C GLY A 8 22.50 3.79 26.48
N LEU A 9 21.73 3.89 25.39
CA LEU A 9 20.89 5.03 25.04
C LEU A 9 19.47 4.81 25.52
N ASP A 10 18.85 5.87 26.02
CA ASP A 10 17.40 5.89 26.24
C ASP A 10 16.67 6.16 24.91
N TYR A 11 15.48 5.57 24.75
CA TYR A 11 14.62 5.83 23.61
C TYR A 11 13.15 5.83 24.01
N GLU A 12 12.35 6.57 23.27
CA GLU A 12 10.90 6.59 23.39
C GLU A 12 10.28 6.17 22.06
N ILE A 13 9.27 5.29 22.13
CA ILE A 13 8.49 4.88 20.95
C ILE A 13 7.06 5.36 21.14
N GLU A 14 6.61 6.18 20.22
CA GLU A 14 5.23 6.59 20.14
C GLU A 14 4.49 5.73 19.12
N LEU A 15 3.46 5.02 19.58
CA LEU A 15 2.62 4.18 18.73
C LEU A 15 1.26 4.87 18.52
N VAL A 16 0.87 4.98 17.26
CA VAL A 16 -0.47 5.44 16.85
C VAL A 16 -1.11 4.31 16.07
N ASN A 17 -2.19 3.75 16.61
CA ASN A 17 -2.79 2.52 16.08
C ASN A 17 -3.66 2.75 14.83
N ASP A 18 -4.23 3.94 14.71
CA ASP A 18 -5.06 4.32 13.57
C ASP A 18 -4.23 5.11 12.54
N MET A 19 -4.36 4.74 11.27
CA MET A 19 -3.58 5.32 10.18
C MET A 19 -3.93 6.79 9.93
N GLN A 20 -5.20 7.16 10.02
CA GLN A 20 -5.65 8.55 9.80
C GLN A 20 -5.23 9.46 10.97
N ASP A 21 -5.30 8.93 12.19
CA ASP A 21 -4.77 9.63 13.38
C ASP A 21 -3.25 9.82 13.25
N TYR A 22 -2.53 8.81 12.75
CA TYR A 22 -1.10 8.91 12.48
C TYR A 22 -0.78 10.01 11.45
N PHE A 23 -1.46 10.05 10.33
CA PHE A 23 -1.25 11.08 9.30
C PHE A 23 -1.58 12.48 9.82
N THR A 24 -2.67 12.60 10.59
CA THR A 24 -3.04 13.86 11.24
C THR A 24 -1.95 14.33 12.20
N LYS A 25 -1.40 13.41 12.98
CA LYS A 25 -0.33 13.70 13.93
C LYS A 25 0.97 14.06 13.23
N LEU A 26 1.35 13.33 12.18
CA LEU A 26 2.53 13.66 11.39
C LEU A 26 2.41 15.06 10.78
N GLN A 27 1.22 15.42 10.25
CA GLN A 27 0.97 16.78 9.76
C GLN A 27 1.08 17.84 10.86
N MET A 28 0.66 17.53 12.10
CA MET A 28 0.85 18.44 13.23
C MET A 28 2.34 18.63 13.57
N TYR A 29 3.13 17.56 13.57
CA TYR A 29 4.58 17.64 13.79
C TYR A 29 5.29 18.47 12.70
N ILE A 30 4.92 18.28 11.42
CA ILE A 30 5.43 19.08 10.30
C ILE A 30 5.11 20.56 10.54
N ASN A 31 3.85 20.89 10.87
CA ASN A 31 3.41 22.28 11.06
C ASN A 31 4.03 22.97 12.29
N SER A 32 4.41 22.19 13.31
CA SER A 32 4.99 22.72 14.55
C SER A 32 6.51 22.65 14.62
N ASP A 33 7.14 22.09 13.59
CA ASP A 33 8.60 21.84 13.55
C ASP A 33 9.08 21.00 14.75
N THR A 34 8.32 19.91 15.04
CA THR A 34 8.58 19.01 16.19
C THR A 34 8.58 17.54 15.76
N LEU A 35 9.08 17.26 14.57
CA LEU A 35 9.21 15.90 14.07
C LEU A 35 10.07 15.05 15.00
N PRO A 36 9.70 13.78 15.27
CA PRO A 36 10.59 12.83 15.95
C PRO A 36 11.90 12.63 15.20
N ASP A 37 12.90 12.07 15.86
CA ASP A 37 14.20 11.75 15.24
C ASP A 37 14.05 10.84 14.03
N ILE A 38 13.16 9.83 14.16
CA ILE A 38 12.79 8.89 13.12
C ILE A 38 11.28 8.73 13.13
N PHE A 39 10.68 8.67 11.95
CA PHE A 39 9.23 8.52 11.83
C PHE A 39 8.85 7.79 10.55
N GLY A 40 7.82 6.96 10.60
CA GLY A 40 7.24 6.35 9.41
C GLY A 40 6.67 7.43 8.49
N CYS A 41 6.99 7.40 7.22
CA CYS A 41 6.53 8.38 6.26
C CYS A 41 6.13 7.71 4.95
N PRO A 42 4.86 7.83 4.52
CA PRO A 42 4.50 7.36 3.20
C PRO A 42 5.13 8.25 2.12
N ASN A 43 5.64 7.62 1.06
CA ASN A 43 6.10 8.39 -0.10
C ASN A 43 4.90 9.10 -0.76
N GLY A 44 5.01 10.40 -0.99
CA GLY A 44 3.96 11.22 -1.60
C GLY A 44 3.75 12.57 -0.89
N THR A 45 2.51 12.94 -0.62
CA THR A 45 2.16 14.27 -0.09
C THR A 45 2.84 14.60 1.24
N LEU A 46 2.92 13.64 2.18
CA LEU A 46 3.52 13.88 3.49
C LEU A 46 5.06 13.97 3.42
N SER A 47 5.71 13.08 2.67
CA SER A 47 7.15 13.17 2.45
C SER A 47 7.54 14.46 1.72
N LYS A 48 6.73 14.87 0.73
CA LYS A 48 6.91 16.15 0.07
C LYS A 48 6.77 17.34 1.05
N ALA A 49 5.78 17.32 1.93
CA ALA A 49 5.62 18.36 2.96
C ALA A 49 6.83 18.44 3.90
N CYS A 50 7.40 17.31 4.32
CA CYS A 50 8.64 17.29 5.10
C CYS A 50 9.84 17.83 4.30
N LYS A 51 9.94 17.49 3.01
CA LYS A 51 10.98 17.99 2.11
C LYS A 51 10.87 19.50 1.91
N ASP A 52 9.66 20.02 1.71
CA ASP A 52 9.39 21.45 1.47
C ASP A 52 9.86 22.34 2.65
N ILE A 53 9.92 21.81 3.87
CA ILE A 53 10.46 22.50 5.06
C ILE A 53 11.92 22.12 5.38
N ASP A 54 12.61 21.39 4.48
CA ASP A 54 14.00 20.93 4.65
C ASP A 54 14.21 20.05 5.92
N ALA A 55 13.20 19.26 6.30
CA ALA A 55 13.23 18.46 7.52
C ALA A 55 13.81 17.05 7.35
N LEU A 56 14.07 16.59 6.12
CA LEU A 56 14.54 15.23 5.85
C LEU A 56 16.03 15.16 5.55
N VAL A 57 16.67 14.13 6.06
CA VAL A 57 18.02 13.72 5.65
C VAL A 57 17.96 13.18 4.22
N ASN A 58 18.97 13.44 3.40
CA ASN A 58 19.15 12.74 2.15
C ASN A 58 19.64 11.31 2.41
N VAL A 59 18.70 10.37 2.43
CA VAL A 59 18.97 8.94 2.67
C VAL A 59 19.83 8.34 1.55
N GLY A 60 19.71 8.85 0.31
CA GLY A 60 20.54 8.44 -0.80
C GLY A 60 22.04 8.66 -0.52
N ASP A 61 22.41 9.85 -0.03
CA ASP A 61 23.79 10.18 0.33
C ASP A 61 24.32 9.26 1.45
N GLU A 62 23.48 8.95 2.45
CA GLU A 62 23.85 8.06 3.55
C GLU A 62 24.03 6.61 3.10
N LEU A 63 23.20 6.13 2.18
CA LEU A 63 23.34 4.79 1.58
C LEU A 63 24.61 4.69 0.74
N GLU A 64 24.95 5.72 -0.04
CA GLU A 64 26.20 5.79 -0.80
C GLU A 64 27.42 5.82 0.15
N ARG A 65 27.36 6.62 1.21
CA ARG A 65 28.43 6.75 2.20
C ARG A 65 28.84 5.40 2.80
N ASN A 66 27.87 4.53 3.07
CA ASN A 66 28.12 3.21 3.69
C ASN A 66 28.14 2.04 2.68
N GLY A 67 27.98 2.33 1.37
CA GLY A 67 28.03 1.32 0.30
C GLY A 67 26.82 0.39 0.25
N TYR A 68 25.68 0.84 0.80
CA TYR A 68 24.42 0.09 0.80
C TYR A 68 23.56 0.39 -0.43
N ASP A 69 23.83 1.47 -1.13
CA ASP A 69 23.14 1.88 -2.35
C ASP A 69 23.17 0.78 -3.43
N GLU A 70 24.29 0.08 -3.59
CA GLU A 70 24.44 -1.04 -4.54
C GLU A 70 23.61 -2.29 -4.15
N LYS A 71 23.23 -2.42 -2.87
CA LYS A 71 22.43 -3.54 -2.37
C LYS A 71 20.93 -3.28 -2.46
N LEU A 72 20.54 -2.03 -2.60
CA LEU A 72 19.12 -1.66 -2.67
C LEU A 72 18.49 -2.17 -3.98
N ASN A 73 17.32 -2.79 -3.86
CA ASN A 73 16.56 -3.21 -5.02
C ASN A 73 16.21 -2.02 -5.92
N GLY A 74 16.44 -2.14 -7.24
CA GLY A 74 16.23 -1.05 -8.20
C GLY A 74 14.80 -0.51 -8.18
N ALA A 75 13.78 -1.37 -8.06
CA ALA A 75 12.38 -0.93 -8.01
C ALA A 75 12.06 -0.11 -6.75
N ILE A 76 12.70 -0.41 -5.60
CA ILE A 76 12.56 0.40 -4.38
C ILE A 76 13.23 1.76 -4.59
N ARG A 77 14.43 1.77 -5.18
CA ARG A 77 15.16 3.00 -5.48
C ARG A 77 14.32 3.90 -6.39
N ASP A 78 13.83 3.37 -7.50
CA ASP A 78 13.02 4.11 -8.46
C ASP A 78 11.75 4.67 -7.80
N PHE A 79 11.11 3.88 -6.93
CA PHE A 79 9.89 4.29 -6.22
C PHE A 79 10.15 5.41 -5.20
N LEU A 80 11.30 5.42 -4.51
CA LEU A 80 11.62 6.39 -3.46
C LEU A 80 12.45 7.58 -3.95
N THR A 81 12.94 7.53 -5.19
CA THR A 81 13.65 8.66 -5.80
C THR A 81 12.66 9.78 -6.11
N ASP A 82 12.93 10.95 -5.57
CA ASP A 82 12.14 12.15 -5.81
C ASP A 82 12.34 12.63 -7.25
N ALA A 83 11.24 12.81 -7.97
CA ALA A 83 11.27 13.17 -9.39
C ALA A 83 11.77 14.61 -9.66
N ASP A 84 11.68 15.51 -8.66
CA ASP A 84 12.04 16.92 -8.81
C ASP A 84 13.57 17.12 -8.74
N ASP A 85 14.26 16.35 -7.88
CA ASP A 85 15.70 16.57 -7.64
C ASP A 85 16.58 15.31 -7.75
N GLY A 86 15.96 14.13 -7.93
CA GLY A 86 16.68 12.86 -8.09
C GLY A 86 17.25 12.28 -6.79
N ASN A 87 16.93 12.87 -5.63
CA ASN A 87 17.39 12.40 -4.33
C ASN A 87 16.42 11.38 -3.72
N MET A 88 16.89 10.63 -2.72
CA MET A 88 16.07 9.73 -1.94
C MET A 88 16.07 10.20 -0.48
N TYR A 89 14.86 10.48 0.06
CA TYR A 89 14.69 11.06 1.40
C TYR A 89 14.13 10.10 2.43
N LEU A 90 13.74 8.91 2.01
CA LEU A 90 13.13 7.91 2.88
C LEU A 90 13.93 6.62 2.84
N PHE A 91 14.17 6.02 4.00
CA PHE A 91 14.78 4.71 4.15
C PHE A 91 13.70 3.62 3.93
N PRO A 92 13.87 2.67 3.02
CA PRO A 92 12.88 1.64 2.75
C PRO A 92 12.77 0.62 3.87
N GLN A 93 11.55 0.19 4.19
CA GLN A 93 11.34 -0.97 5.07
C GLN A 93 11.30 -2.29 4.31
N GLY A 94 11.07 -2.27 3.02
CA GLY A 94 11.01 -3.45 2.16
C GLY A 94 10.34 -3.17 0.83
N LEU A 95 10.25 -4.20 0.00
CA LEU A 95 9.47 -4.20 -1.23
C LEU A 95 8.18 -4.97 -0.99
N TYR A 96 7.06 -4.29 -1.16
CA TYR A 96 5.73 -4.87 -1.03
C TYR A 96 5.11 -5.02 -2.41
N CYS A 97 4.41 -6.14 -2.64
CA CYS A 97 3.54 -6.31 -3.79
C CYS A 97 2.09 -6.44 -3.32
N GLU A 98 1.17 -5.91 -4.13
CA GLU A 98 -0.26 -5.93 -3.83
C GLU A 98 -0.97 -6.88 -4.80
N TYR A 99 -1.94 -7.62 -4.28
CA TYR A 99 -2.71 -8.62 -5.02
C TYR A 99 -4.03 -8.92 -4.32
N PHE A 100 -4.91 -9.64 -4.99
CA PHE A 100 -6.11 -10.20 -4.38
C PHE A 100 -5.81 -11.55 -3.75
N MET A 101 -6.25 -11.73 -2.51
CA MET A 101 -6.38 -13.03 -1.86
C MET A 101 -7.83 -13.50 -1.98
N TYR A 102 -8.04 -14.80 -2.15
CA TYR A 102 -9.38 -15.36 -2.15
C TYR A 102 -9.45 -16.68 -1.40
N ARG A 103 -10.61 -16.98 -0.86
CA ARG A 103 -10.90 -18.22 -0.15
C ARG A 103 -11.41 -19.28 -1.12
N LYS A 104 -10.63 -20.35 -1.26
CA LYS A 104 -10.93 -21.46 -2.18
C LYS A 104 -12.21 -22.20 -1.80
N ASP A 105 -12.50 -22.39 -0.53
CA ASP A 105 -13.71 -23.05 -0.04
C ASP A 105 -14.99 -22.29 -0.45
N ILE A 106 -14.98 -20.96 -0.40
CA ILE A 106 -16.12 -20.13 -0.83
C ILE A 106 -16.25 -20.17 -2.36
N PHE A 107 -15.13 -20.09 -3.10
CA PHE A 107 -15.11 -20.20 -4.55
C PHE A 107 -15.67 -21.55 -5.01
N GLU A 108 -15.23 -22.66 -4.39
CA GLU A 108 -15.75 -24.01 -4.68
C GLU A 108 -17.26 -24.10 -4.39
N LYS A 109 -17.72 -23.59 -3.24
CA LYS A 109 -19.14 -23.54 -2.88
C LYS A 109 -19.97 -22.75 -3.89
N ALA A 110 -19.42 -21.66 -4.44
CA ALA A 110 -20.05 -20.84 -5.46
C ALA A 110 -19.92 -21.43 -6.88
N GLY A 111 -19.24 -22.57 -7.04
CA GLY A 111 -19.00 -23.21 -8.33
C GLY A 111 -17.96 -22.51 -9.22
N ILE A 112 -17.14 -21.65 -8.63
CA ILE A 112 -16.06 -20.93 -9.30
C ILE A 112 -14.82 -21.83 -9.30
N LYS A 113 -14.25 -22.10 -10.48
CA LYS A 113 -13.12 -23.03 -10.63
C LYS A 113 -11.78 -22.32 -10.67
N ASP A 114 -11.74 -21.20 -11.35
CA ASP A 114 -10.54 -20.43 -11.63
C ASP A 114 -10.74 -19.01 -11.11
N ALA A 115 -9.65 -18.36 -10.67
CA ALA A 115 -9.71 -16.97 -10.26
C ALA A 115 -9.98 -16.06 -11.47
N PRO A 116 -10.66 -14.91 -11.27
CA PRO A 116 -11.02 -14.01 -12.36
C PRO A 116 -9.77 -13.37 -12.98
N THR A 117 -9.78 -13.25 -14.30
CA THR A 117 -8.72 -12.61 -15.08
C THR A 117 -9.14 -11.25 -15.64
N THR A 118 -10.44 -10.99 -15.69
CA THR A 118 -11.04 -9.70 -16.07
C THR A 118 -11.97 -9.17 -14.98
N TRP A 119 -12.29 -7.89 -15.04
CA TRP A 119 -13.22 -7.28 -14.08
C TRP A 119 -14.66 -7.78 -14.29
N GLU A 120 -15.03 -8.16 -15.50
CA GLU A 120 -16.33 -8.78 -15.79
C GLU A 120 -16.44 -10.14 -15.09
N GLU A 121 -15.41 -10.99 -15.21
CA GLU A 121 -15.36 -12.26 -14.48
C GLU A 121 -15.39 -12.04 -12.96
N PHE A 122 -14.68 -11.00 -12.46
CA PHE A 122 -14.70 -10.63 -11.05
C PHE A 122 -16.11 -10.28 -10.56
N GLU A 123 -16.87 -9.48 -11.31
CA GLU A 123 -18.25 -9.14 -10.97
C GLU A 123 -19.18 -10.35 -11.05
N GLU A 124 -19.02 -11.19 -12.06
CA GLU A 124 -19.79 -12.45 -12.17
C GLU A 124 -19.52 -13.38 -10.97
N ASP A 125 -18.28 -13.47 -10.52
CA ASP A 125 -17.90 -14.25 -9.36
C ASP A 125 -18.45 -13.66 -8.07
N CYS A 126 -18.40 -12.34 -7.90
CA CYS A 126 -19.07 -11.66 -6.81
C CYS A 126 -20.57 -11.99 -6.74
N GLN A 127 -21.26 -12.01 -7.89
CA GLN A 127 -22.68 -12.38 -7.94
C GLN A 127 -22.90 -13.84 -7.52
N LYS A 128 -22.10 -14.79 -8.04
CA LYS A 128 -22.20 -16.21 -7.66
C LYS A 128 -21.97 -16.41 -6.16
N ILE A 129 -21.01 -15.70 -5.57
CA ILE A 129 -20.72 -15.73 -4.14
C ILE A 129 -21.89 -15.17 -3.32
N ALA A 130 -22.42 -14.00 -3.72
CA ALA A 130 -23.57 -13.38 -3.08
C ALA A 130 -24.83 -14.30 -3.12
N ASP A 131 -25.05 -15.01 -4.23
CA ASP A 131 -26.16 -15.96 -4.39
C ASP A 131 -26.06 -17.16 -3.41
N GLN A 132 -24.88 -17.45 -2.88
CA GLN A 132 -24.68 -18.45 -1.80
C GLN A 132 -24.88 -17.86 -0.40
N GLY A 133 -25.15 -16.54 -0.29
CA GLY A 133 -25.29 -15.84 0.98
C GLY A 133 -23.96 -15.50 1.66
N GLU A 134 -22.85 -15.60 0.90
CA GLU A 134 -21.51 -15.20 1.36
C GLU A 134 -21.23 -13.73 0.99
N ILE A 135 -20.30 -13.10 1.70
CA ILE A 135 -19.83 -11.74 1.38
C ILE A 135 -18.79 -11.85 0.26
N PRO A 136 -19.00 -11.22 -0.92
CA PRO A 136 -18.05 -11.30 -2.01
C PRO A 136 -16.69 -10.69 -1.69
N VAL A 137 -16.66 -9.45 -1.20
CA VAL A 137 -15.42 -8.66 -1.03
C VAL A 137 -15.37 -8.04 0.35
N ILE A 138 -14.26 -8.20 1.04
CA ILE A 138 -13.92 -7.47 2.27
C ILE A 138 -13.07 -6.26 1.88
N VAL A 139 -13.35 -5.09 2.48
CA VAL A 139 -12.62 -3.85 2.22
C VAL A 139 -12.58 -2.93 3.44
N GLY A 140 -11.43 -2.38 3.78
CA GLY A 140 -11.29 -1.31 4.78
C GLY A 140 -11.70 0.04 4.19
N GLY A 141 -12.99 0.36 4.25
CA GLY A 141 -13.54 1.55 3.59
C GLY A 141 -13.28 2.85 4.35
N SER A 142 -13.11 2.82 5.68
CA SER A 142 -12.86 4.04 6.46
C SER A 142 -11.48 4.66 6.20
N ASP A 143 -10.48 3.83 5.93
CA ASP A 143 -9.12 4.29 5.59
C ASP A 143 -9.02 4.79 4.15
N ALA A 144 -10.01 4.53 3.35
CA ALA A 144 -10.17 4.93 1.95
C ALA A 144 -9.14 4.33 0.97
N TRP A 145 -7.91 3.96 1.39
CA TRP A 145 -6.84 3.58 0.47
C TRP A 145 -7.19 2.36 -0.40
N GLN A 146 -7.87 1.34 0.16
CA GLN A 146 -8.29 0.18 -0.64
C GLN A 146 -9.33 0.58 -1.69
N LEU A 147 -10.31 1.43 -1.33
CA LEU A 147 -11.29 1.95 -2.29
C LEU A 147 -10.63 2.80 -3.38
N MET A 148 -9.61 3.59 -3.03
CA MET A 148 -8.81 4.36 -4.00
C MET A 148 -8.03 3.45 -4.96
N ARG A 149 -7.64 2.25 -4.53
CA ARG A 149 -7.04 1.26 -5.45
C ARG A 149 -8.02 0.85 -6.55
N TYR A 150 -9.29 0.59 -6.22
CA TYR A 150 -10.31 0.28 -7.24
C TYR A 150 -10.47 1.39 -8.27
N LEU A 151 -10.31 2.65 -7.89
CA LEU A 151 -10.31 3.77 -8.84
C LEU A 151 -9.05 3.84 -9.72
N SER A 152 -7.95 3.28 -9.25
CA SER A 152 -6.67 3.31 -9.97
C SER A 152 -6.35 2.05 -10.77
N PHE A 153 -7.01 0.91 -10.51
CA PHE A 153 -6.66 -0.36 -11.15
C PHE A 153 -6.76 -0.30 -12.68
N SER A 154 -7.91 0.09 -13.22
CA SER A 154 -8.08 0.13 -14.66
C SER A 154 -7.17 1.18 -15.35
N PRO A 155 -7.07 2.43 -14.86
CA PRO A 155 -6.09 3.38 -15.40
C PRO A 155 -4.65 2.86 -15.36
N TRP A 156 -4.24 2.26 -14.25
CA TRP A 156 -2.90 1.70 -14.12
C TRP A 156 -2.66 0.52 -15.07
N ARG A 157 -3.66 -0.35 -15.25
CA ARG A 157 -3.56 -1.50 -16.18
C ARG A 157 -3.51 -1.08 -17.64
N VAL A 158 -4.17 0.02 -18.00
CA VAL A 158 -4.29 0.48 -19.40
C VAL A 158 -3.20 1.48 -19.77
N THR A 159 -2.89 2.42 -18.87
CA THR A 159 -1.98 3.54 -19.16
C THR A 159 -0.65 3.44 -18.39
N GLY A 160 -0.63 2.71 -17.27
CA GLY A 160 0.53 2.65 -16.40
C GLY A 160 0.62 3.83 -15.42
N PRO A 161 1.82 4.12 -14.88
CA PRO A 161 2.03 5.19 -13.92
C PRO A 161 1.75 6.58 -14.50
N GLU A 162 1.89 6.76 -15.80
CA GLU A 162 1.74 8.05 -16.49
C GLU A 162 0.37 8.70 -16.23
N PHE A 163 -0.70 7.89 -16.07
CA PHE A 163 -2.00 8.42 -15.70
C PHE A 163 -2.00 9.08 -14.32
N ILE A 164 -1.37 8.43 -13.35
CA ILE A 164 -1.29 8.95 -11.97
C ILE A 164 -0.45 10.22 -11.92
N GLU A 165 0.67 10.24 -12.63
CA GLU A 165 1.56 11.40 -12.75
C GLU A 165 0.83 12.57 -13.42
N GLY A 166 0.15 12.33 -14.54
CA GLY A 166 -0.64 13.34 -15.23
C GLY A 166 -1.81 13.86 -14.40
N TYR A 167 -2.49 12.98 -13.65
CA TYR A 167 -3.54 13.38 -12.73
C TYR A 167 -3.02 14.27 -11.59
N GLN A 168 -1.90 13.89 -10.98
CA GLN A 168 -1.25 14.70 -9.93
C GLN A 168 -0.75 16.04 -10.45
N ALA A 169 -0.23 16.08 -11.68
CA ALA A 169 0.19 17.31 -12.35
C ALA A 169 -0.99 18.17 -12.85
N GLY A 170 -2.22 17.64 -12.82
CA GLY A 170 -3.41 18.33 -13.35
C GLY A 170 -3.47 18.38 -14.87
N THR A 171 -2.72 17.53 -15.57
CA THR A 171 -2.73 17.40 -17.03
C THR A 171 -3.73 16.36 -17.52
N ASP A 172 -4.10 15.41 -16.66
CA ASP A 172 -5.09 14.37 -16.90
C ASP A 172 -6.31 14.51 -15.99
N SER A 173 -7.43 13.94 -16.42
CA SER A 173 -8.69 13.98 -15.72
C SER A 173 -9.41 12.64 -15.77
N PHE A 174 -10.04 12.25 -14.68
CA PHE A 174 -10.92 11.06 -14.65
C PHE A 174 -12.06 11.15 -15.64
N SER A 175 -12.60 12.36 -15.89
CA SER A 175 -13.71 12.56 -16.82
C SER A 175 -13.34 12.40 -18.29
N ASP A 176 -12.07 12.49 -18.64
CA ASP A 176 -11.60 12.46 -20.02
C ASP A 176 -10.88 11.15 -20.37
N ASN A 177 -10.64 10.28 -19.38
CA ASN A 177 -9.98 9.01 -19.53
C ASN A 177 -11.00 7.84 -19.42
N GLU A 178 -11.08 7.00 -20.45
CA GLU A 178 -12.07 5.91 -20.50
C GLU A 178 -11.81 4.83 -19.45
N SER A 179 -10.54 4.49 -19.17
CA SER A 179 -10.21 3.51 -18.13
C SER A 179 -10.51 4.03 -16.72
N ALA A 180 -10.36 5.34 -16.49
CA ALA A 180 -10.75 5.97 -15.23
C ALA A 180 -12.27 5.99 -15.05
N LYS A 181 -13.04 6.29 -16.11
CA LYS A 181 -14.51 6.16 -16.08
C LYS A 181 -14.95 4.73 -15.79
N TYR A 182 -14.29 3.76 -16.42
CA TYR A 182 -14.53 2.34 -16.13
C TYR A 182 -14.33 2.02 -14.65
N ALA A 183 -13.21 2.46 -14.06
CA ALA A 183 -12.91 2.24 -12.64
C ALA A 183 -13.94 2.85 -11.69
N VAL A 184 -14.43 4.07 -12.01
CA VAL A 184 -15.50 4.73 -11.24
C VAL A 184 -16.79 3.92 -11.30
N ASN A 185 -17.18 3.45 -12.50
CA ASN A 185 -18.38 2.63 -12.69
C ASN A 185 -18.24 1.29 -11.96
N LEU A 186 -17.09 0.60 -12.08
CA LEU A 186 -16.81 -0.63 -11.38
C LEU A 186 -17.00 -0.47 -9.86
N LEU A 187 -16.35 0.53 -9.26
CA LEU A 187 -16.47 0.78 -7.81
C LEU A 187 -17.91 1.08 -7.40
N SER A 188 -18.63 1.89 -8.21
CA SER A 188 -20.04 2.20 -7.99
C SER A 188 -20.90 0.93 -8.06
N ASP A 189 -20.65 0.06 -9.04
CA ASP A 189 -21.40 -1.18 -9.22
C ASP A 189 -21.15 -2.16 -8.08
N LEU A 190 -19.90 -2.37 -7.66
CA LEU A 190 -19.57 -3.20 -6.50
C LEU A 190 -20.29 -2.74 -5.24
N GLY A 191 -20.31 -1.42 -5.00
CA GLY A 191 -21.00 -0.84 -3.85
C GLY A 191 -22.53 -0.95 -3.95
N THR A 192 -23.14 -0.62 -5.09
CA THR A 192 -24.60 -0.61 -5.27
C THR A 192 -25.22 -1.99 -5.37
N LYS A 193 -24.48 -2.97 -5.90
CA LYS A 193 -24.86 -4.39 -5.90
C LYS A 193 -24.69 -5.05 -4.52
N GLY A 194 -24.04 -4.35 -3.56
CA GLY A 194 -23.85 -4.86 -2.21
C GLY A 194 -22.78 -5.96 -2.11
N TYR A 195 -21.75 -5.91 -2.94
CA TYR A 195 -20.67 -6.90 -2.93
C TYR A 195 -19.63 -6.67 -1.85
N PHE A 196 -19.56 -5.46 -1.27
CA PHE A 196 -18.77 -5.21 -0.07
C PHE A 196 -19.51 -5.65 1.19
N GLU A 197 -18.77 -5.94 2.27
CA GLU A 197 -19.39 -6.29 3.56
C GLU A 197 -20.28 -5.16 4.08
N PRO A 198 -21.37 -5.50 4.80
CA PRO A 198 -22.26 -4.50 5.37
C PRO A 198 -21.53 -3.53 6.30
N GLY A 199 -21.66 -2.22 6.03
CA GLY A 199 -21.03 -1.18 6.84
C GLY A 199 -19.56 -0.93 6.52
N PHE A 200 -19.05 -1.42 5.40
CA PHE A 200 -17.65 -1.30 4.97
C PHE A 200 -17.08 0.12 5.09
N ALA A 201 -17.89 1.16 4.88
CA ALA A 201 -17.44 2.55 5.00
C ALA A 201 -16.97 2.95 6.42
N SER A 202 -17.25 2.12 7.44
CA SER A 202 -16.83 2.31 8.82
C SER A 202 -15.84 1.24 9.30
N VAL A 203 -15.39 0.37 8.40
CA VAL A 203 -14.43 -0.69 8.68
C VAL A 203 -13.04 -0.17 8.31
N ASP A 204 -12.10 -0.17 9.27
CA ASP A 204 -10.69 0.12 9.04
C ASP A 204 -9.95 -1.10 8.46
N PHE A 205 -8.73 -0.88 7.96
CA PHE A 205 -7.94 -1.95 7.35
C PHE A 205 -7.61 -3.09 8.32
N THR A 206 -7.31 -2.78 9.58
CA THR A 206 -7.03 -3.81 10.59
C THR A 206 -8.27 -4.68 10.85
N SER A 207 -9.43 -4.05 10.93
CA SER A 207 -10.72 -4.75 11.07
C SER A 207 -11.05 -5.58 9.83
N ALA A 208 -10.78 -5.06 8.62
CA ALA A 208 -10.93 -5.81 7.37
C ALA A 208 -10.01 -7.05 7.33
N CYS A 209 -8.74 -6.92 7.73
CA CYS A 209 -7.83 -8.05 7.90
C CYS A 209 -8.41 -9.10 8.86
N ASN A 210 -8.90 -8.67 10.04
CA ASN A 210 -9.48 -9.57 11.04
C ASN A 210 -10.73 -10.28 10.51
N LEU A 211 -11.57 -9.59 9.71
CA LEU A 211 -12.74 -10.21 9.09
C LEU A 211 -12.30 -11.29 8.09
N PHE A 212 -11.43 -10.96 7.14
CA PHE A 212 -11.01 -11.90 6.10
C PHE A 212 -10.25 -13.10 6.67
N PHE A 213 -9.20 -12.88 7.46
CA PHE A 213 -8.41 -13.95 8.06
C PHE A 213 -9.16 -14.69 9.18
N GLY A 214 -10.20 -14.06 9.76
CA GLY A 214 -11.16 -14.71 10.66
C GLY A 214 -12.23 -15.55 9.94
N GLY A 215 -12.17 -15.64 8.61
CA GLY A 215 -13.03 -16.51 7.81
C GLY A 215 -14.29 -15.86 7.24
N SER A 216 -14.39 -14.53 7.26
CA SER A 216 -15.50 -13.79 6.64
C SER A 216 -15.11 -13.32 5.24
N GLY A 217 -16.06 -13.44 4.30
CA GLY A 217 -15.89 -12.97 2.92
C GLY A 217 -14.96 -13.81 2.06
N ALA A 218 -15.09 -13.63 0.75
CA ALA A 218 -14.45 -14.47 -0.25
C ALA A 218 -13.18 -13.88 -0.84
N ILE A 219 -13.14 -12.57 -1.06
CA ILE A 219 -12.05 -11.87 -1.75
C ILE A 219 -11.59 -10.69 -0.88
N PHE A 220 -10.27 -10.47 -0.83
CA PHE A 220 -9.65 -9.36 -0.13
C PHE A 220 -8.45 -8.83 -0.90
N TYR A 221 -8.46 -7.54 -1.23
CA TYR A 221 -7.29 -6.90 -1.83
C TYR A 221 -6.33 -6.42 -0.75
N THR A 222 -5.09 -6.88 -0.79
CA THR A 222 -4.08 -6.51 0.19
C THR A 222 -2.67 -6.71 -0.39
N GLY A 223 -1.65 -6.61 0.44
CA GLY A 223 -0.26 -6.76 0.02
C GLY A 223 0.50 -7.81 0.81
N SER A 224 1.73 -8.05 0.37
CA SER A 224 2.67 -9.00 1.00
C SER A 224 2.99 -8.68 2.46
N GLY A 225 2.72 -7.46 2.93
CA GLY A 225 2.83 -7.09 4.34
C GLY A 225 1.89 -7.87 5.27
N GLN A 226 0.84 -8.51 4.74
CA GLN A 226 -0.13 -9.31 5.51
C GLN A 226 0.15 -10.82 5.42
N ILE A 227 1.28 -11.22 4.84
CA ILE A 227 1.57 -12.64 4.58
C ILE A 227 1.66 -13.47 5.89
N SER A 228 2.11 -12.87 6.98
CA SER A 228 2.15 -13.52 8.29
C SER A 228 0.77 -13.83 8.87
N LEU A 229 -0.26 -13.06 8.52
CA LEU A 229 -1.66 -13.35 8.89
C LEU A 229 -2.26 -14.42 7.99
N ALA A 230 -1.75 -14.57 6.77
CA ALA A 230 -2.21 -15.53 5.78
C ALA A 230 -1.57 -16.92 5.92
N GLU A 231 -0.47 -17.05 6.70
CA GLU A 231 0.38 -18.24 6.74
C GLU A 231 -0.42 -19.53 7.04
N GLU A 232 -1.22 -19.53 8.11
CA GLU A 232 -1.99 -20.70 8.50
C GLU A 232 -2.99 -21.13 7.42
N MET A 233 -3.75 -20.18 6.85
CA MET A 233 -4.72 -20.47 5.78
C MET A 233 -4.03 -20.90 4.49
N TYR A 234 -2.85 -20.34 4.20
CA TYR A 234 -2.05 -20.73 3.04
C TYR A 234 -1.52 -22.16 3.18
N ASP A 235 -0.95 -22.50 4.32
CA ASP A 235 -0.40 -23.84 4.61
C ASP A 235 -1.48 -24.92 4.59
N ASN A 236 -2.70 -24.57 5.03
CA ASN A 236 -3.88 -25.44 4.93
C ASN A 236 -4.43 -25.56 3.50
N GLY A 237 -3.90 -24.78 2.54
CA GLY A 237 -4.37 -24.78 1.15
C GLY A 237 -5.70 -24.06 0.93
N GLU A 238 -6.14 -23.25 1.88
CA GLU A 238 -7.43 -22.53 1.88
C GLU A 238 -7.41 -21.26 1.02
N LEU A 239 -6.22 -20.64 0.85
CA LEU A 239 -6.05 -19.41 0.09
C LEU A 239 -5.57 -19.65 -1.34
N GLY A 240 -6.07 -18.79 -2.22
CA GLY A 240 -5.53 -18.56 -3.55
C GLY A 240 -5.24 -17.07 -3.76
N PHE A 241 -4.53 -16.76 -4.83
CA PHE A 241 -4.09 -15.41 -5.16
C PHE A 241 -4.34 -15.12 -6.63
N PHE A 242 -4.66 -13.88 -6.94
CA PHE A 242 -4.70 -13.41 -8.33
C PHE A 242 -4.26 -11.94 -8.40
N PRO A 243 -3.65 -11.55 -9.52
CA PRO A 243 -3.23 -10.17 -9.75
C PRO A 243 -4.43 -9.28 -10.06
N VAL A 244 -4.17 -7.97 -10.22
CA VAL A 244 -5.21 -7.04 -10.68
C VAL A 244 -5.77 -7.48 -12.03
N PRO A 245 -7.08 -7.70 -12.15
CA PRO A 245 -7.71 -8.16 -13.38
C PRO A 245 -7.53 -7.18 -14.56
N ASP A 246 -7.62 -7.70 -15.77
CA ASP A 246 -7.62 -6.90 -16.99
C ASP A 246 -8.93 -6.13 -17.15
N THR A 247 -8.85 -4.95 -17.76
CA THR A 247 -10.02 -4.19 -18.20
C THR A 247 -10.41 -4.69 -19.59
N GLU A 248 -11.56 -5.30 -19.70
CA GLU A 248 -12.01 -5.91 -20.95
C GLU A 248 -12.22 -4.85 -22.06
N GLY A 249 -11.83 -5.20 -23.26
CA GLY A 249 -11.94 -4.32 -24.43
C GLY A 249 -10.90 -3.18 -24.48
N MET A 250 -9.95 -3.16 -23.56
CA MET A 250 -8.84 -2.21 -23.56
C MET A 250 -7.49 -2.93 -23.70
N ASP A 251 -6.48 -2.20 -24.17
CA ASP A 251 -5.10 -2.69 -24.24
C ASP A 251 -4.48 -2.62 -22.84
N ASN A 252 -4.33 -3.78 -22.19
CA ASN A 252 -3.77 -3.86 -20.84
C ASN A 252 -2.25 -4.08 -20.88
N MET A 253 -1.54 -3.40 -19.98
CA MET A 253 -0.11 -3.62 -19.81
C MET A 253 0.18 -5.03 -19.26
N SER A 254 1.35 -5.57 -19.56
CA SER A 254 1.76 -6.90 -19.10
C SER A 254 1.94 -6.98 -17.58
N THR A 255 2.27 -5.88 -16.92
CA THR A 255 2.45 -5.81 -15.46
C THR A 255 1.11 -5.59 -14.78
N ASN A 256 0.71 -6.51 -13.91
CA ASN A 256 -0.57 -6.47 -13.20
C ASN A 256 -0.44 -6.68 -11.69
N VAL A 257 0.78 -6.57 -11.16
CA VAL A 257 1.07 -6.61 -9.73
C VAL A 257 1.67 -5.28 -9.33
N PRO A 258 0.94 -4.41 -8.60
CA PRO A 258 1.50 -3.19 -8.06
C PRO A 258 2.59 -3.50 -7.03
N VAL A 259 3.68 -2.74 -7.08
CA VAL A 259 4.77 -2.82 -6.10
C VAL A 259 5.06 -1.45 -5.52
N HIS A 260 5.45 -1.42 -4.25
CA HIS A 260 5.80 -0.18 -3.56
C HIS A 260 6.72 -0.47 -2.36
N ALA A 261 7.33 0.58 -1.81
CA ALA A 261 8.21 0.46 -0.64
C ALA A 261 7.44 0.47 0.71
N GLY A 262 6.12 0.52 0.69
CA GLY A 262 5.30 0.62 1.89
C GLY A 262 5.44 1.96 2.61
N PHE A 263 5.29 1.93 3.94
CA PHE A 263 5.80 2.99 4.78
C PHE A 263 7.32 2.90 4.79
N ALA A 264 7.97 4.02 4.60
CA ALA A 264 9.42 4.14 4.69
C ALA A 264 9.75 5.04 5.89
N GLU A 265 11.01 5.08 6.29
CA GLU A 265 11.43 5.86 7.46
C GLU A 265 12.03 7.20 7.03
N GLY A 266 11.48 8.29 7.56
CA GLY A 266 12.08 9.61 7.48
C GLY A 266 13.01 9.85 8.68
N PHE A 267 14.17 10.45 8.44
CA PHE A 267 15.11 10.90 9.46
C PHE A 267 15.05 12.41 9.56
N ASN A 268 14.82 12.91 10.78
CA ASN A 268 14.75 14.36 11.04
C ASN A 268 16.15 14.98 10.92
N LYS A 269 16.32 15.83 9.92
CA LYS A 269 17.59 16.50 9.65
C LYS A 269 18.09 17.37 10.81
N ALA A 270 17.18 17.96 11.59
CA ALA A 270 17.53 18.82 12.70
C ALA A 270 18.17 18.08 13.88
N THR A 271 17.89 16.79 14.03
CA THR A 271 18.39 15.94 15.13
C THR A 271 19.33 14.83 14.63
N TYR A 272 19.67 14.84 13.34
CA TYR A 272 20.55 13.84 12.74
C TYR A 272 22.03 14.13 13.07
N ASP A 273 22.51 13.53 14.14
CA ASP A 273 23.88 13.64 14.65
C ASP A 273 24.69 12.35 14.39
N ASP A 274 25.91 12.30 14.93
CA ASP A 274 26.78 11.13 14.80
C ASP A 274 26.13 9.83 15.36
N THR A 275 25.30 9.94 16.40
CA THR A 275 24.59 8.80 17.00
C THR A 275 23.50 8.29 16.06
N MET A 276 22.77 9.22 15.42
CA MET A 276 21.76 8.87 14.44
C MET A 276 22.39 8.28 13.17
N GLN A 277 23.56 8.77 12.78
CA GLN A 277 24.30 8.18 11.66
C GLN A 277 24.78 6.76 11.98
N GLU A 278 25.28 6.51 13.19
CA GLU A 278 25.61 5.14 13.63
C GLU A 278 24.36 4.23 13.67
N PHE A 279 23.19 4.78 14.04
CA PHE A 279 21.94 4.02 14.00
C PHE A 279 21.52 3.72 12.56
N PHE A 280 21.67 4.65 11.64
CA PHE A 280 21.43 4.43 10.22
C PHE A 280 22.30 3.30 9.66
N ASP A 281 23.60 3.29 9.98
CA ASP A 281 24.52 2.24 9.58
C ASP A 281 24.11 0.88 10.16
N TYR A 282 23.71 0.86 11.44
CA TYR A 282 23.17 -0.35 12.08
C TYR A 282 21.90 -0.85 11.37
N MET A 283 21.00 0.03 10.98
CA MET A 283 19.82 -0.36 10.20
C MET A 283 20.23 -0.99 8.86
N CYS A 284 21.17 -0.40 8.14
CA CYS A 284 21.68 -0.94 6.88
C CYS A 284 22.31 -2.34 7.03
N GLU A 285 22.99 -2.61 8.13
CA GLU A 285 23.64 -3.92 8.41
C GLU A 285 22.61 -5.02 8.78
N ASN A 286 21.44 -4.63 9.28
CA ASN A 286 20.42 -5.54 9.80
C ASN A 286 19.13 -5.56 8.98
N PHE A 287 19.15 -4.94 7.80
CA PHE A 287 18.01 -4.86 6.87
C PHE A 287 17.88 -6.12 5.99
#